data_a9c0b9e62555797ac03a1012fd4d7949
#
_entry.id   a9c0b9e62555797ac03a1012fd4d7949
#
_cell.length_a   1.000
_cell.length_b   1.000
_cell.length_c   1.000
_cell.angle_alpha   90.00
_cell.angle_beta   90.00
_cell.angle_gamma   90.00
#
_symmetry.space_group_name_H-M   'P 1'
#
loop_
_entity.id
_entity.type
_entity.pdbx_description
1 polymer ?
#
loop_
_entity_poly.entity_id
_entity_poly.type
_entity_poly.pdbx_seq_one_letter_code
_entity_poly.pdbx_strand_id
1 'polypeptide(L)'
;MTPFLSIIIPIYKIKEEYLRACFESLLAQDCSDFQVIAVDDGSPDHSGEICDEYARKDSRIIVIHQKNAGVSVARNNGIKVSTTEWVTFVDPDDWVEPTHVSTLYSAQKENSNIDVFLFDYIQEFDGKTNVKHLKSDSGILDEEWVHNLRIAPFNFLVVNGKPYEYETNVIWNKMYRASLLKDNNMWFDPKARKGQDVIFNAECLQLTDKYFYIHKALYHYRYLQESVTNRFNEKAQYYNEVAFENYERIINKFSLPEEYWSAYYARVVTRLYSCMRLYYFHPDNKKTKKETKQELDETLSRYPYNESIKKVKRHNLTGTQKIFVFFLKYRQYRVLRFLVNGRLWIKKIKGARLKV
;
A
#
# COMPACT_ATOMS: atom_id res chain seq x y z
N MET A 1 -24.57 -9.92 -20.83
CA MET A 1 -23.57 -10.81 -20.23
C MET A 1 -22.89 -10.05 -19.09
N THR A 2 -22.57 -10.71 -18.00
CA THR A 2 -21.80 -10.09 -16.92
C THR A 2 -20.36 -9.90 -17.40
N PRO A 3 -19.76 -8.72 -17.28
CA PRO A 3 -18.36 -8.51 -17.67
C PRO A 3 -17.41 -9.36 -16.81
N PHE A 4 -16.18 -9.61 -17.30
CA PHE A 4 -15.25 -10.45 -16.57
C PHE A 4 -14.57 -9.71 -15.40
N LEU A 5 -14.37 -8.38 -15.51
CA LEU A 5 -13.57 -7.58 -14.58
C LEU A 5 -14.34 -6.39 -14.00
N SER A 6 -14.26 -6.20 -12.70
CA SER A 6 -14.60 -4.93 -12.04
C SER A 6 -13.35 -4.15 -11.68
N ILE A 7 -13.29 -2.90 -12.12
CA ILE A 7 -12.24 -1.92 -11.77
C ILE A 7 -12.81 -0.99 -10.71
N ILE A 8 -12.31 -1.06 -9.48
CA ILE A 8 -12.81 -0.28 -8.34
C ILE A 8 -11.95 0.96 -8.15
N ILE A 9 -12.58 2.15 -8.13
CA ILE A 9 -11.92 3.44 -7.96
C ILE A 9 -12.49 4.13 -6.73
N PRO A 10 -11.74 4.24 -5.61
CA PRO A 10 -12.17 5.00 -4.44
C PRO A 10 -11.85 6.49 -4.65
N ILE A 11 -12.85 7.36 -4.64
CA ILE A 11 -12.71 8.78 -5.00
C ILE A 11 -13.02 9.65 -3.79
N TYR A 12 -12.10 10.56 -3.46
CA TYR A 12 -12.32 11.60 -2.46
C TYR A 12 -11.41 12.79 -2.69
N LYS A 13 -11.98 13.92 -3.10
CA LYS A 13 -11.27 15.21 -3.24
C LYS A 13 -10.02 15.08 -4.13
N ILE A 14 -10.23 14.71 -5.37
CA ILE A 14 -9.19 14.53 -6.39
C ILE A 14 -9.14 15.73 -7.32
N LYS A 15 -7.93 16.16 -7.71
CA LYS A 15 -7.78 17.18 -8.75
C LYS A 15 -8.47 16.72 -10.03
N GLU A 16 -9.30 17.61 -10.60
CA GLU A 16 -10.09 17.34 -11.80
C GLU A 16 -9.25 16.74 -12.95
N GLU A 17 -8.08 17.32 -13.23
CA GLU A 17 -7.16 16.85 -14.27
C GLU A 17 -6.72 15.39 -14.10
N TYR A 18 -6.53 14.93 -12.83
CA TYR A 18 -6.13 13.56 -12.52
C TYR A 18 -7.30 12.60 -12.65
N LEU A 19 -8.44 12.96 -12.08
CA LEU A 19 -9.65 12.14 -12.13
C LEU A 19 -10.12 11.93 -13.57
N ARG A 20 -10.08 13.00 -14.40
CA ARG A 20 -10.40 12.89 -15.83
C ARG A 20 -9.40 12.00 -16.56
N ALA A 21 -8.09 12.16 -16.34
CA ALA A 21 -7.08 11.29 -16.94
C ALA A 21 -7.28 9.81 -16.57
N CYS A 22 -7.66 9.53 -15.32
CA CYS A 22 -8.01 8.19 -14.87
C CYS A 22 -9.19 7.62 -15.68
N PHE A 23 -10.32 8.33 -15.75
CA PHE A 23 -11.50 7.87 -16.51
C PHE A 23 -11.21 7.75 -18.02
N GLU A 24 -10.54 8.71 -18.62
CA GLU A 24 -10.19 8.65 -20.06
C GLU A 24 -9.32 7.43 -20.39
N SER A 25 -8.38 7.05 -19.51
CA SER A 25 -7.58 5.84 -19.70
C SER A 25 -8.42 4.55 -19.67
N LEU A 26 -9.49 4.55 -18.88
CA LEU A 26 -10.43 3.42 -18.82
C LEU A 26 -11.39 3.39 -19.99
N LEU A 27 -11.79 4.54 -20.48
CA LEU A 27 -12.62 4.61 -21.70
C LEU A 27 -11.83 4.18 -22.96
N ALA A 28 -10.53 4.42 -22.98
CA ALA A 28 -9.62 4.10 -24.08
C ALA A 28 -9.17 2.62 -24.12
N GLN A 29 -9.74 1.74 -23.28
CA GLN A 29 -9.37 0.33 -23.29
C GLN A 29 -9.76 -0.39 -24.58
N ASP A 30 -8.86 -1.22 -25.10
CA ASP A 30 -9.03 -2.02 -26.32
C ASP A 30 -9.98 -3.23 -26.17
N CYS A 31 -10.39 -3.52 -24.94
CA CYS A 31 -11.35 -4.56 -24.59
C CYS A 31 -12.50 -3.94 -23.78
N SER A 32 -13.75 -4.27 -24.12
CA SER A 32 -14.96 -3.73 -23.47
C SER A 32 -15.54 -4.63 -22.39
N ASP A 33 -14.95 -5.80 -22.11
CA ASP A 33 -15.47 -6.79 -21.18
C ASP A 33 -15.11 -6.47 -19.72
N PHE A 34 -15.45 -5.26 -19.27
CA PHE A 34 -15.25 -4.79 -17.90
C PHE A 34 -16.30 -3.79 -17.47
N GLN A 35 -16.39 -3.55 -16.17
CA GLN A 35 -17.12 -2.43 -15.57
C GLN A 35 -16.22 -1.62 -14.65
N VAL A 36 -16.52 -0.35 -14.47
CA VAL A 36 -15.89 0.55 -13.51
C VAL A 36 -16.84 0.82 -12.37
N ILE A 37 -16.40 0.61 -11.13
CA ILE A 37 -17.15 0.97 -9.93
C ILE A 37 -16.46 2.15 -9.27
N ALA A 38 -16.94 3.35 -9.58
CA ALA A 38 -16.47 4.62 -9.04
C ALA A 38 -17.18 4.89 -7.71
N VAL A 39 -16.46 4.86 -6.60
CA VAL A 39 -17.04 5.08 -5.26
C VAL A 39 -16.61 6.44 -4.76
N ASP A 40 -17.49 7.44 -4.90
CA ASP A 40 -17.31 8.78 -4.33
C ASP A 40 -17.58 8.73 -2.81
N ASP A 41 -16.53 8.91 -2.03
CA ASP A 41 -16.56 8.90 -0.56
C ASP A 41 -16.99 10.27 0.01
N GLY A 42 -18.02 10.86 -0.57
CA GLY A 42 -18.58 12.14 -0.13
C GLY A 42 -17.62 13.31 -0.36
N SER A 43 -17.12 13.45 -1.58
CA SER A 43 -16.22 14.52 -1.99
C SER A 43 -16.87 15.90 -1.82
N PRO A 44 -16.21 16.86 -1.16
CA PRO A 44 -16.74 18.21 -0.99
C PRO A 44 -16.48 19.14 -2.20
N ASP A 45 -15.76 18.64 -3.20
CA ASP A 45 -15.43 19.30 -4.46
C ASP A 45 -16.23 18.69 -5.62
N HIS A 46 -15.89 19.03 -6.86
CA HIS A 46 -16.58 18.54 -8.05
C HIS A 46 -16.27 17.08 -8.43
N SER A 47 -15.53 16.32 -7.59
CA SER A 47 -15.15 14.95 -7.94
C SER A 47 -16.37 14.03 -8.14
N GLY A 48 -17.41 14.16 -7.32
CA GLY A 48 -18.67 13.41 -7.48
C GLY A 48 -19.42 13.75 -8.78
N GLU A 49 -19.50 15.04 -9.14
CA GLU A 49 -20.12 15.50 -10.38
C GLU A 49 -19.40 14.98 -11.63
N ILE A 50 -18.05 14.90 -11.56
CA ILE A 50 -17.23 14.33 -12.63
C ILE A 50 -17.54 12.83 -12.77
N CYS A 51 -17.70 12.08 -11.68
CA CYS A 51 -18.11 10.67 -11.75
C CYS A 51 -19.44 10.52 -12.48
N ASP A 52 -20.44 11.34 -12.15
CA ASP A 52 -21.75 11.31 -12.80
C ASP A 52 -21.67 11.70 -14.27
N GLU A 53 -20.81 12.65 -14.61
CA GLU A 53 -20.55 13.05 -16.02
C GLU A 53 -20.06 11.82 -16.81
N TYR A 54 -19.08 11.07 -16.30
CA TYR A 54 -18.54 9.89 -16.99
C TYR A 54 -19.51 8.71 -17.01
N ALA A 55 -20.33 8.50 -15.97
CA ALA A 55 -21.39 7.50 -15.99
C ALA A 55 -22.48 7.77 -17.03
N ARG A 56 -22.75 9.05 -17.34
CA ARG A 56 -23.66 9.42 -18.46
C ARG A 56 -23.04 9.19 -19.84
N LYS A 57 -21.71 9.24 -19.95
CA LYS A 57 -20.98 9.01 -21.22
C LYS A 57 -20.81 7.52 -21.53
N ASP A 58 -20.63 6.68 -20.50
CA ASP A 58 -20.34 5.27 -20.69
C ASP A 58 -21.08 4.41 -19.65
N SER A 59 -21.95 3.52 -20.13
CA SER A 59 -22.77 2.64 -19.30
C SER A 59 -21.99 1.59 -18.50
N ARG A 60 -20.70 1.40 -18.79
CA ARG A 60 -19.82 0.52 -18.00
C ARG A 60 -19.43 1.15 -16.66
N ILE A 61 -19.65 2.46 -16.47
CA ILE A 61 -19.31 3.19 -15.25
C ILE A 61 -20.52 3.25 -14.32
N ILE A 62 -20.35 2.65 -13.15
CA ILE A 62 -21.31 2.62 -12.06
C ILE A 62 -20.79 3.54 -10.96
N VAL A 63 -21.57 4.54 -10.55
CA VAL A 63 -21.21 5.47 -9.49
C VAL A 63 -21.94 5.12 -8.21
N ILE A 64 -21.21 5.15 -7.10
CA ILE A 64 -21.73 5.00 -5.74
C ILE A 64 -21.35 6.24 -4.97
N HIS A 65 -22.32 7.06 -4.56
CA HIS A 65 -22.10 8.13 -3.61
C HIS A 65 -22.34 7.64 -2.19
N GLN A 66 -21.37 7.86 -1.31
CA GLN A 66 -21.49 7.51 0.10
C GLN A 66 -21.10 8.70 1.00
N LYS A 67 -21.56 8.67 2.25
CA LYS A 67 -21.04 9.60 3.27
C LYS A 67 -19.58 9.26 3.53
N ASN A 68 -18.71 10.28 3.64
CA ASN A 68 -17.27 10.06 3.86
C ASN A 68 -17.00 9.12 5.04
N ALA A 69 -16.36 8.01 4.72
CA ALA A 69 -16.01 6.96 5.67
C ALA A 69 -14.55 6.48 5.50
N GLY A 70 -13.87 6.97 4.47
CA GLY A 70 -12.46 6.68 4.15
C GLY A 70 -12.29 5.61 3.09
N VAL A 71 -11.11 5.62 2.48
CA VAL A 71 -10.73 4.80 1.32
C VAL A 71 -10.99 3.30 1.52
N SER A 72 -10.77 2.76 2.73
CA SER A 72 -11.06 1.37 3.08
C SER A 72 -12.53 1.03 2.89
N VAL A 73 -13.44 1.91 3.36
CA VAL A 73 -14.89 1.69 3.22
C VAL A 73 -15.33 1.84 1.78
N ALA A 74 -14.78 2.81 1.05
CA ALA A 74 -15.06 2.98 -0.38
C ALA A 74 -14.67 1.74 -1.19
N ARG A 75 -13.45 1.21 -1.00
CA ARG A 75 -13.01 -0.04 -1.64
C ARG A 75 -13.88 -1.23 -1.26
N ASN A 76 -14.25 -1.37 0.02
CA ASN A 76 -15.14 -2.43 0.48
C ASN A 76 -16.52 -2.36 -0.18
N ASN A 77 -17.10 -1.17 -0.33
CA ASN A 77 -18.36 -0.99 -1.01
C ASN A 77 -18.25 -1.34 -2.51
N GLY A 78 -17.14 -0.98 -3.15
CA GLY A 78 -16.84 -1.40 -4.52
C GLY A 78 -16.78 -2.94 -4.65
N ILE A 79 -16.08 -3.64 -3.74
CA ILE A 79 -16.02 -5.12 -3.73
C ILE A 79 -17.42 -5.72 -3.53
N LYS A 80 -18.25 -5.19 -2.62
CA LYS A 80 -19.61 -5.68 -2.35
C LYS A 80 -20.52 -5.61 -3.57
N VAL A 81 -20.45 -4.50 -4.32
CA VAL A 81 -21.28 -4.24 -5.49
C VAL A 81 -20.78 -4.99 -6.74
N SER A 82 -19.49 -5.30 -6.80
CA SER A 82 -18.92 -6.08 -7.89
C SER A 82 -19.66 -7.41 -8.10
N THR A 83 -20.04 -7.70 -9.34
CA THR A 83 -20.71 -8.95 -9.75
C THR A 83 -19.85 -9.82 -10.68
N THR A 84 -18.67 -9.36 -11.02
CA THR A 84 -17.73 -9.99 -11.96
C THR A 84 -16.90 -11.08 -11.30
N GLU A 85 -16.27 -11.93 -12.11
CA GLU A 85 -15.36 -12.98 -11.64
C GLU A 85 -14.06 -12.39 -11.05
N TRP A 86 -13.62 -11.24 -11.58
CA TRP A 86 -12.35 -10.62 -11.21
C TRP A 86 -12.53 -9.18 -10.74
N VAL A 87 -11.63 -8.77 -9.83
CA VAL A 87 -11.59 -7.42 -9.26
C VAL A 87 -10.17 -6.88 -9.34
N THR A 88 -10.01 -5.63 -9.77
CA THR A 88 -8.78 -4.85 -9.64
C THR A 88 -9.09 -3.47 -9.09
N PHE A 89 -8.07 -2.74 -8.68
CA PHE A 89 -8.19 -1.41 -8.10
C PHE A 89 -7.37 -0.41 -8.93
N VAL A 90 -7.89 0.79 -9.09
CA VAL A 90 -7.18 1.92 -9.67
C VAL A 90 -7.32 3.11 -8.73
N ASP A 91 -6.21 3.74 -8.39
CA ASP A 91 -6.26 4.98 -7.60
C ASP A 91 -6.62 6.15 -8.52
N PRO A 92 -7.48 7.10 -8.08
CA PRO A 92 -8.10 8.10 -8.94
C PRO A 92 -7.13 9.20 -9.43
N ASP A 93 -5.90 9.24 -8.93
CA ASP A 93 -4.81 10.11 -9.38
C ASP A 93 -3.83 9.43 -10.35
N ASP A 94 -4.08 8.16 -10.68
CA ASP A 94 -3.29 7.32 -11.57
C ASP A 94 -4.04 7.02 -12.88
N TRP A 95 -3.42 6.28 -13.81
CA TRP A 95 -4.06 5.82 -15.05
C TRP A 95 -3.50 4.48 -15.51
N VAL A 96 -4.15 3.86 -16.50
CA VAL A 96 -3.78 2.53 -16.99
C VAL A 96 -3.44 2.54 -18.48
N GLU A 97 -2.63 1.57 -18.93
CA GLU A 97 -2.31 1.35 -20.33
C GLU A 97 -3.57 0.96 -21.13
N PRO A 98 -3.67 1.33 -22.42
CA PRO A 98 -4.81 0.96 -23.26
C PRO A 98 -5.05 -0.55 -23.39
N THR A 99 -4.01 -1.36 -23.17
CA THR A 99 -4.06 -2.83 -23.21
C THR A 99 -4.21 -3.47 -21.83
N HIS A 100 -4.55 -2.70 -20.79
CA HIS A 100 -4.68 -3.22 -19.41
C HIS A 100 -5.72 -4.34 -19.33
N VAL A 101 -6.93 -4.06 -19.81
CA VAL A 101 -8.04 -5.03 -19.71
C VAL A 101 -7.82 -6.24 -20.61
N SER A 102 -7.42 -6.05 -21.88
CA SER A 102 -7.20 -7.16 -22.79
C SER A 102 -6.06 -8.08 -22.36
N THR A 103 -5.00 -7.51 -21.78
CA THR A 103 -3.87 -8.30 -21.25
C THR A 103 -4.32 -9.17 -20.06
N LEU A 104 -5.08 -8.61 -19.10
CA LEU A 104 -5.61 -9.35 -17.96
C LEU A 104 -6.59 -10.43 -18.40
N TYR A 105 -7.46 -10.11 -19.37
CA TYR A 105 -8.41 -11.06 -19.95
C TYR A 105 -7.71 -12.26 -20.57
N SER A 106 -6.70 -12.03 -21.41
CA SER A 106 -5.93 -13.09 -22.08
C SER A 106 -5.19 -13.97 -21.04
N ALA A 107 -4.50 -13.32 -20.10
CA ALA A 107 -3.76 -14.04 -19.05
C ALA A 107 -4.69 -14.96 -18.23
N GLN A 108 -5.89 -14.49 -17.86
CA GLN A 108 -6.87 -15.28 -17.12
C GLN A 108 -7.42 -16.44 -17.95
N LYS A 109 -7.68 -16.24 -19.25
CA LYS A 109 -8.18 -17.30 -20.14
C LYS A 109 -7.17 -18.43 -20.30
N GLU A 110 -5.88 -18.10 -20.39
CA GLU A 110 -4.80 -19.08 -20.53
C GLU A 110 -4.48 -19.77 -19.19
N ASN A 111 -4.77 -19.13 -18.06
CA ASN A 111 -4.39 -19.57 -16.71
C ASN A 111 -5.58 -19.58 -15.75
N SER A 112 -6.63 -20.34 -16.05
CA SER A 112 -7.91 -20.34 -15.32
C SER A 112 -7.83 -20.79 -13.86
N ASN A 113 -6.78 -21.51 -13.46
CA ASN A 113 -6.58 -22.00 -12.08
C ASN A 113 -5.84 -21.00 -11.17
N ILE A 114 -5.64 -19.78 -11.61
CA ILE A 114 -4.97 -18.72 -10.84
C ILE A 114 -6.01 -17.93 -10.03
N ASP A 115 -5.62 -17.46 -8.85
CA ASP A 115 -6.47 -16.64 -7.98
C ASP A 115 -6.01 -15.18 -7.91
N VAL A 116 -4.71 -14.92 -8.13
CA VAL A 116 -4.15 -13.55 -8.14
C VAL A 116 -3.16 -13.40 -9.28
N PHE A 117 -3.40 -12.41 -10.13
CA PHE A 117 -2.43 -11.95 -11.14
C PHE A 117 -1.71 -10.72 -10.63
N LEU A 118 -0.38 -10.68 -10.83
CA LEU A 118 0.46 -9.52 -10.57
C LEU A 118 0.99 -8.99 -11.90
N PHE A 119 1.18 -7.68 -12.01
CA PHE A 119 1.75 -7.07 -13.21
C PHE A 119 2.65 -5.90 -12.85
N ASP A 120 3.48 -5.50 -13.81
CA ASP A 120 4.41 -4.39 -13.69
C ASP A 120 3.70 -3.05 -13.77
N TYR A 121 4.44 -2.00 -13.37
CA TYR A 121 3.93 -0.66 -13.42
C TYR A 121 5.01 0.34 -13.85
N ILE A 122 4.57 1.51 -14.28
CA ILE A 122 5.38 2.64 -14.67
C ILE A 122 5.26 3.70 -13.57
N GLN A 123 6.37 4.10 -13.00
CA GLN A 123 6.42 5.20 -12.06
C GLN A 123 6.66 6.51 -12.81
N GLU A 124 5.72 7.43 -12.68
CA GLU A 124 5.77 8.74 -13.32
C GLU A 124 6.24 9.80 -12.32
N PHE A 125 7.39 10.38 -12.56
CA PHE A 125 8.00 11.37 -11.68
C PHE A 125 8.62 12.51 -12.46
N ASP A 126 8.10 13.74 -12.32
CA ASP A 126 8.68 14.98 -12.84
C ASP A 126 9.07 14.88 -14.34
N GLY A 127 8.15 14.34 -15.16
CA GLY A 127 8.35 14.13 -16.61
C GLY A 127 9.29 12.96 -16.97
N LYS A 128 9.68 12.15 -15.97
CA LYS A 128 10.48 10.92 -16.19
C LYS A 128 9.64 9.70 -15.86
N THR A 129 9.79 8.69 -16.70
CA THR A 129 9.17 7.37 -16.51
C THR A 129 10.20 6.36 -16.04
N ASN A 130 9.81 5.50 -15.13
CA ASN A 130 10.65 4.39 -14.64
C ASN A 130 9.80 3.12 -14.52
N VAL A 131 10.04 2.17 -15.41
CA VAL A 131 9.34 0.89 -15.41
C VAL A 131 9.85 0.04 -14.24
N LYS A 132 8.93 -0.52 -13.49
CA LYS A 132 9.18 -1.39 -12.35
C LYS A 132 8.75 -2.82 -12.68
N HIS A 133 9.73 -3.70 -12.79
CA HIS A 133 9.52 -5.12 -13.07
C HIS A 133 9.69 -5.95 -11.78
N LEU A 134 8.85 -6.96 -11.63
CA LEU A 134 8.92 -7.92 -10.53
C LEU A 134 9.91 -9.07 -10.85
N LYS A 135 9.85 -9.59 -12.09
CA LYS A 135 10.69 -10.66 -12.62
C LYS A 135 11.03 -10.36 -14.08
N SER A 136 11.91 -11.17 -14.68
CA SER A 136 12.27 -11.07 -16.09
C SER A 136 11.20 -11.61 -17.04
N ASP A 137 10.39 -12.60 -16.60
CA ASP A 137 9.48 -13.35 -17.46
C ASP A 137 8.11 -13.57 -16.79
N SER A 138 7.04 -13.61 -17.60
CA SER A 138 5.71 -14.00 -17.15
C SER A 138 5.67 -15.48 -16.74
N GLY A 139 4.79 -15.81 -15.80
CA GLY A 139 4.57 -17.21 -15.42
C GLY A 139 3.97 -17.39 -14.03
N ILE A 140 3.69 -18.65 -13.72
CA ILE A 140 3.27 -19.07 -12.38
C ILE A 140 4.44 -18.81 -11.43
N LEU A 141 4.14 -18.22 -10.27
CA LEU A 141 5.15 -17.98 -9.25
C LEU A 141 5.51 -19.29 -8.54
N ASP A 142 6.80 -19.56 -8.41
CA ASP A 142 7.33 -20.68 -7.64
C ASP A 142 7.17 -20.47 -6.13
N GLU A 143 7.46 -21.51 -5.35
CA GLU A 143 7.31 -21.50 -3.89
C GLU A 143 8.13 -20.40 -3.21
N GLU A 144 9.35 -20.11 -3.70
CA GLU A 144 10.21 -19.07 -3.12
C GLU A 144 9.59 -17.68 -3.35
N TRP A 145 9.08 -17.41 -4.56
CA TRP A 145 8.39 -16.15 -4.85
C TRP A 145 7.09 -15.98 -4.06
N VAL A 146 6.29 -17.05 -3.97
CA VAL A 146 5.06 -17.05 -3.18
C VAL A 146 5.37 -16.77 -1.71
N HIS A 147 6.38 -17.43 -1.15
CA HIS A 147 6.83 -17.20 0.21
C HIS A 147 7.26 -15.74 0.43
N ASN A 148 8.12 -15.21 -0.46
CA ASN A 148 8.60 -13.83 -0.39
C ASN A 148 7.45 -12.83 -0.52
N LEU A 149 6.48 -13.08 -1.40
CA LEU A 149 5.29 -12.27 -1.58
C LEU A 149 4.42 -12.20 -0.32
N ARG A 150 4.25 -13.34 0.38
CA ARG A 150 3.45 -13.45 1.59
C ARG A 150 4.08 -12.80 2.81
N ILE A 151 5.42 -12.88 2.95
CA ILE A 151 6.12 -12.33 4.11
C ILE A 151 6.47 -10.83 3.96
N ALA A 152 6.58 -10.33 2.72
CA ALA A 152 6.94 -8.94 2.44
C ALA A 152 6.05 -7.89 3.13
N PRO A 153 4.72 -8.06 3.28
CA PRO A 153 3.89 -7.13 4.04
C PRO A 153 4.31 -6.96 5.50
N PHE A 154 4.92 -7.99 6.10
CA PHE A 154 5.38 -7.97 7.49
C PHE A 154 6.76 -7.32 7.64
N ASN A 155 7.60 -7.35 6.62
CA ASN A 155 8.89 -6.64 6.60
C ASN A 155 9.36 -6.35 5.16
N PHE A 156 8.79 -5.35 4.53
CA PHE A 156 9.06 -5.03 3.12
C PHE A 156 10.46 -4.48 2.82
N LEU A 157 11.27 -4.14 3.83
CA LEU A 157 12.63 -3.63 3.60
C LEU A 157 13.67 -4.75 3.49
N VAL A 158 13.43 -5.88 4.16
CA VAL A 158 14.35 -7.02 4.17
C VAL A 158 13.54 -8.30 4.25
N VAL A 159 13.68 -9.14 3.24
CA VAL A 159 13.08 -10.48 3.20
C VAL A 159 14.21 -11.48 3.08
N ASN A 160 14.20 -12.52 3.93
CA ASN A 160 15.24 -13.55 4.00
C ASN A 160 16.68 -12.99 4.11
N GLY A 161 16.85 -11.89 4.87
CA GLY A 161 18.15 -11.24 5.09
C GLY A 161 18.66 -10.40 3.91
N LYS A 162 17.94 -10.32 2.81
CA LYS A 162 18.27 -9.51 1.61
C LYS A 162 17.35 -8.29 1.52
N PRO A 163 17.82 -7.16 0.99
CA PRO A 163 16.93 -6.05 0.66
C PRO A 163 15.80 -6.51 -0.26
N TYR A 164 14.55 -6.14 0.07
CA TYR A 164 13.41 -6.44 -0.77
C TYR A 164 13.15 -5.23 -1.68
N GLU A 165 13.29 -5.44 -2.99
CA GLU A 165 13.29 -4.35 -3.97
C GLU A 165 11.95 -4.16 -4.68
N TYR A 166 10.98 -5.07 -4.41
CA TYR A 166 9.72 -5.10 -5.12
C TYR A 166 8.60 -4.43 -4.36
N GLU A 167 7.80 -3.62 -5.05
CA GLU A 167 6.63 -2.98 -4.47
C GLU A 167 5.38 -3.86 -4.63
N THR A 168 5.38 -4.98 -3.90
CA THR A 168 4.29 -5.96 -3.94
C THR A 168 3.18 -5.67 -2.91
N ASN A 169 3.34 -4.65 -2.10
CA ASN A 169 2.41 -4.32 -1.02
C ASN A 169 1.23 -3.43 -1.44
N VAL A 170 1.24 -2.93 -2.67
CA VAL A 170 0.16 -2.15 -3.26
C VAL A 170 -0.92 -3.07 -3.84
N ILE A 171 -2.15 -2.58 -3.95
CA ILE A 171 -3.28 -3.38 -4.47
C ILE A 171 -3.51 -3.17 -5.96
N TRP A 172 -3.13 -2.02 -6.50
CA TRP A 172 -3.43 -1.60 -7.86
C TRP A 172 -2.59 -2.30 -8.95
N ASN A 173 -1.53 -3.03 -8.59
CA ASN A 173 -0.77 -3.88 -9.50
C ASN A 173 -1.20 -5.36 -9.45
N LYS A 174 -2.44 -5.62 -9.07
CA LYS A 174 -3.00 -6.96 -8.94
C LYS A 174 -4.43 -7.05 -9.44
N MET A 175 -4.77 -8.20 -9.98
CA MET A 175 -6.13 -8.62 -10.23
C MET A 175 -6.43 -9.84 -9.35
N TYR A 176 -7.51 -9.79 -8.61
CA TYR A 176 -7.92 -10.81 -7.63
C TYR A 176 -9.17 -11.52 -8.11
N ARG A 177 -9.24 -12.83 -7.90
CA ARG A 177 -10.49 -13.57 -8.08
C ARG A 177 -11.52 -13.07 -7.05
N ALA A 178 -12.70 -12.68 -7.50
CA ALA A 178 -13.72 -12.09 -6.61
C ALA A 178 -14.17 -13.06 -5.51
N SER A 179 -14.28 -14.37 -5.79
CA SER A 179 -14.59 -15.39 -4.79
C SER A 179 -13.50 -15.48 -3.71
N LEU A 180 -12.21 -15.37 -4.06
CA LEU A 180 -11.14 -15.31 -3.06
C LEU A 180 -11.39 -14.22 -2.02
N LEU A 181 -11.89 -13.06 -2.46
CA LEU A 181 -12.18 -11.95 -1.55
C LEU A 181 -13.48 -12.15 -0.77
N LYS A 182 -14.57 -12.49 -1.47
CA LYS A 182 -15.92 -12.53 -0.89
C LYS A 182 -16.13 -13.73 0.02
N ASP A 183 -15.71 -14.92 -0.41
CA ASP A 183 -15.95 -16.17 0.33
C ASP A 183 -15.08 -16.22 1.61
N ASN A 184 -13.95 -15.52 1.61
CA ASN A 184 -13.07 -15.41 2.78
C ASN A 184 -13.33 -14.14 3.62
N ASN A 185 -14.36 -13.36 3.32
CA ASN A 185 -14.67 -12.10 4.00
C ASN A 185 -13.48 -11.13 4.05
N MET A 186 -12.76 -11.03 2.93
CA MET A 186 -11.61 -10.14 2.79
C MET A 186 -12.05 -8.70 2.61
N TRP A 187 -11.82 -7.90 3.65
CA TRP A 187 -12.18 -6.49 3.68
C TRP A 187 -11.01 -5.63 4.12
N PHE A 188 -10.92 -4.42 3.58
CA PHE A 188 -10.04 -3.39 4.12
C PHE A 188 -10.51 -2.97 5.52
N ASP A 189 -9.59 -2.89 6.49
CA ASP A 189 -9.92 -2.41 7.83
C ASP A 189 -10.22 -0.90 7.81
N PRO A 190 -11.44 -0.46 8.19
CA PRO A 190 -11.78 0.97 8.23
C PRO A 190 -10.96 1.79 9.23
N LYS A 191 -10.39 1.15 10.26
CA LYS A 191 -9.50 1.81 11.25
C LYS A 191 -8.11 2.08 10.68
N ALA A 192 -7.67 1.30 9.70
CA ALA A 192 -6.38 1.43 9.05
C ALA A 192 -6.40 2.58 8.02
N ARG A 193 -6.22 3.81 8.48
CA ARG A 193 -6.17 5.01 7.62
C ARG A 193 -4.84 5.18 6.88
N LYS A 194 -3.80 4.41 7.26
CA LYS A 194 -2.48 4.38 6.62
C LYS A 194 -1.95 2.95 6.52
N GLY A 195 -1.53 2.56 5.33
CA GLY A 195 -1.01 1.21 5.06
C GLY A 195 -2.11 0.15 5.02
N GLN A 196 -3.35 0.55 4.72
CA GLN A 196 -4.49 -0.34 4.53
C GLN A 196 -4.23 -1.38 3.43
N ASP A 197 -3.56 -0.99 2.35
CA ASP A 197 -3.17 -1.88 1.25
C ASP A 197 -2.23 -2.99 1.71
N VAL A 198 -1.25 -2.62 2.53
CA VAL A 198 -0.26 -3.56 3.07
C VAL A 198 -0.94 -4.57 4.01
N ILE A 199 -1.88 -4.10 4.86
CA ILE A 199 -2.64 -4.97 5.77
C ILE A 199 -3.55 -5.89 4.97
N PHE A 200 -4.25 -5.37 3.96
CA PHE A 200 -5.09 -6.18 3.07
C PHE A 200 -4.28 -7.26 2.38
N ASN A 201 -3.14 -6.91 1.77
CA ASN A 201 -2.27 -7.88 1.14
C ASN A 201 -1.66 -8.87 2.14
N ALA A 202 -1.30 -8.42 3.36
CA ALA A 202 -0.78 -9.32 4.40
C ALA A 202 -1.74 -10.47 4.73
N GLU A 203 -3.04 -10.24 4.65
CA GLU A 203 -4.06 -11.25 4.88
C GLU A 203 -4.46 -11.98 3.58
N CYS A 204 -4.78 -11.24 2.52
CA CYS A 204 -5.25 -11.79 1.26
C CYS A 204 -4.25 -12.78 0.64
N LEU A 205 -2.96 -12.44 0.70
CA LEU A 205 -1.91 -13.28 0.13
C LEU A 205 -1.63 -14.56 0.93
N GLN A 206 -2.21 -14.76 2.12
CA GLN A 206 -2.15 -16.04 2.83
C GLN A 206 -3.24 -17.04 2.37
N LEU A 207 -4.25 -16.59 1.62
CA LEU A 207 -5.42 -17.40 1.28
C LEU A 207 -5.20 -18.37 0.11
N THR A 208 -4.18 -18.15 -0.70
CA THR A 208 -3.91 -18.93 -1.92
C THR A 208 -2.41 -19.02 -2.18
N ASP A 209 -2.00 -20.04 -2.92
CA ASP A 209 -0.67 -20.21 -3.50
C ASP A 209 -0.66 -20.09 -5.04
N LYS A 210 -1.82 -19.74 -5.63
CA LYS A 210 -2.05 -19.69 -7.07
C LYS A 210 -1.85 -18.29 -7.62
N TYR A 211 -0.60 -17.95 -7.89
CA TYR A 211 -0.20 -16.65 -8.40
C TYR A 211 0.39 -16.75 -9.79
N PHE A 212 0.06 -15.79 -10.65
CA PHE A 212 0.66 -15.62 -11.97
C PHE A 212 1.21 -14.21 -12.10
N TYR A 213 2.41 -14.07 -12.61
CA TYR A 213 3.02 -12.80 -12.90
C TYR A 213 2.97 -12.51 -14.40
N ILE A 214 2.52 -11.32 -14.76
CA ILE A 214 2.48 -10.78 -16.12
C ILE A 214 3.62 -9.77 -16.25
N HIS A 215 4.67 -10.12 -17.02
CA HIS A 215 5.80 -9.24 -17.31
C HIS A 215 5.38 -8.17 -18.35
N LYS A 216 4.48 -7.28 -17.94
CA LYS A 216 4.03 -6.15 -18.72
C LYS A 216 3.61 -5.01 -17.80
N ALA A 217 4.11 -3.81 -18.08
CA ALA A 217 3.70 -2.63 -17.33
C ALA A 217 2.32 -2.17 -17.81
N LEU A 218 1.33 -2.26 -16.93
CA LEU A 218 -0.08 -2.01 -17.26
C LEU A 218 -0.67 -0.83 -16.49
N TYR A 219 0.06 -0.26 -15.54
CA TYR A 219 -0.41 0.76 -14.62
C TYR A 219 0.59 1.91 -14.54
N HIS A 220 0.14 3.15 -14.56
CA HIS A 220 0.94 4.34 -14.37
C HIS A 220 0.70 4.92 -12.98
N TYR A 221 1.71 4.83 -12.12
CA TYR A 221 1.70 5.39 -10.79
C TYR A 221 2.28 6.80 -10.80
N ARG A 222 1.45 7.80 -10.51
CA ARG A 222 1.83 9.21 -10.42
C ARG A 222 2.53 9.51 -9.10
N TYR A 223 3.83 9.75 -9.13
CA TYR A 223 4.56 10.14 -7.95
C TYR A 223 4.48 11.66 -7.72
N LEU A 224 3.66 12.07 -6.74
CA LEU A 224 3.51 13.46 -6.35
C LEU A 224 4.53 13.83 -5.27
N GLN A 225 5.34 14.88 -5.50
CA GLN A 225 6.33 15.36 -4.51
C GLN A 225 5.71 15.82 -3.19
N GLU A 226 4.48 16.32 -3.22
CA GLU A 226 3.72 16.77 -2.06
C GLU A 226 3.04 15.64 -1.28
N SER A 227 3.50 14.41 -1.43
CA SER A 227 2.95 13.26 -0.72
C SER A 227 2.81 13.52 0.78
N VAL A 228 1.61 13.22 1.29
CA VAL A 228 1.17 13.35 2.70
C VAL A 228 2.08 12.57 3.68
N THR A 229 2.97 11.73 3.16
CA THR A 229 3.82 10.82 3.94
C THR A 229 4.91 11.48 4.78
N ASN A 230 5.22 12.78 4.55
CA ASN A 230 6.28 13.49 5.27
C ASN A 230 5.77 14.61 6.18
N ARG A 231 4.46 14.81 6.29
CA ARG A 231 3.87 15.86 7.14
C ARG A 231 3.76 15.38 8.58
N PHE A 232 3.75 16.36 9.51
CA PHE A 232 3.44 16.10 10.92
C PHE A 232 2.13 15.33 11.06
N ASN A 233 2.13 14.33 11.93
CA ASN A 233 0.95 13.48 12.11
C ASN A 233 0.79 13.08 13.58
N GLU A 234 -0.09 13.74 14.27
CA GLU A 234 -0.42 13.46 15.68
C GLU A 234 -0.94 12.03 15.90
N LYS A 235 -1.60 11.46 14.88
CA LYS A 235 -2.16 10.11 14.93
C LYS A 235 -1.19 9.02 14.46
N ALA A 236 0.10 9.35 14.20
CA ALA A 236 1.06 8.40 13.67
C ALA A 236 1.21 7.14 14.54
N GLN A 237 1.18 7.32 15.87
CA GLN A 237 1.25 6.23 16.83
C GLN A 237 0.00 5.35 16.78
N TYR A 238 -1.19 5.94 16.81
CA TYR A 238 -2.46 5.23 16.69
C TYR A 238 -2.54 4.38 15.42
N TYR A 239 -2.16 4.93 14.26
CA TYR A 239 -2.16 4.15 13.01
C TYR A 239 -1.14 3.00 13.01
N ASN A 240 -0.03 3.15 13.73
CA ASN A 240 0.91 2.04 13.90
C ASN A 240 0.30 0.93 14.77
N GLU A 241 -0.38 1.28 15.86
CA GLU A 241 -1.02 0.32 16.77
C GLU A 241 -2.10 -0.48 16.05
N VAL A 242 -2.97 0.19 15.29
CA VAL A 242 -3.97 -0.49 14.43
C VAL A 242 -3.30 -1.46 13.46
N ALA A 243 -2.17 -1.06 12.85
CA ALA A 243 -1.46 -1.95 11.94
C ALA A 243 -0.84 -3.16 12.67
N PHE A 244 -0.29 -2.97 13.88
CA PHE A 244 0.29 -4.05 14.68
C PHE A 244 -0.76 -5.06 15.12
N GLU A 245 -1.91 -4.61 15.61
CA GLU A 245 -3.05 -5.47 15.95
C GLU A 245 -3.47 -6.34 14.76
N ASN A 246 -3.54 -5.75 13.57
CA ASN A 246 -3.87 -6.47 12.34
C ASN A 246 -2.81 -7.53 11.99
N TYR A 247 -1.51 -7.20 12.03
CA TYR A 247 -0.46 -8.17 11.74
C TYR A 247 -0.47 -9.35 12.73
N GLU A 248 -0.65 -9.10 14.01
CA GLU A 248 -0.75 -10.15 15.04
C GLU A 248 -1.98 -11.03 14.81
N ARG A 249 -3.13 -10.40 14.52
CA ARG A 249 -4.36 -11.12 14.17
C ARG A 249 -4.14 -12.03 12.97
N ILE A 250 -3.46 -11.56 11.91
CA ILE A 250 -3.18 -12.34 10.70
C ILE A 250 -2.23 -13.50 11.02
N ILE A 251 -1.13 -13.27 11.74
CA ILE A 251 -0.19 -14.32 12.13
C ILE A 251 -0.91 -15.43 12.91
N ASN A 252 -1.75 -15.04 13.87
CA ASN A 252 -2.51 -15.99 14.68
C ASN A 252 -3.60 -16.71 13.87
N LYS A 253 -4.35 -15.98 13.02
CA LYS A 253 -5.44 -16.53 12.19
C LYS A 253 -4.94 -17.67 11.29
N PHE A 254 -3.77 -17.51 10.69
CA PHE A 254 -3.19 -18.49 9.77
C PHE A 254 -2.15 -19.39 10.43
N SER A 255 -1.93 -19.28 11.75
CA SER A 255 -0.88 -20.02 12.49
C SER A 255 0.49 -19.93 11.80
N LEU A 256 0.84 -18.72 11.34
CA LEU A 256 2.05 -18.50 10.57
C LEU A 256 3.32 -18.82 11.39
N PRO A 257 4.38 -19.35 10.76
CA PRO A 257 5.60 -19.75 11.45
C PRO A 257 6.36 -18.59 12.07
N GLU A 258 7.33 -18.90 12.95
CA GLU A 258 8.14 -17.95 13.75
C GLU A 258 8.85 -16.88 12.90
N GLU A 259 9.12 -17.14 11.64
CA GLU A 259 9.73 -16.15 10.75
C GLU A 259 8.83 -14.93 10.51
N TYR A 260 7.50 -15.10 10.49
CA TYR A 260 6.54 -13.99 10.40
C TYR A 260 6.55 -13.12 11.65
N TRP A 261 6.66 -13.73 12.84
CA TRP A 261 6.89 -12.98 14.06
C TRP A 261 8.21 -12.22 14.04
N SER A 262 9.26 -12.84 13.52
CA SER A 262 10.58 -12.21 13.36
C SER A 262 10.52 -11.01 12.39
N ALA A 263 9.78 -11.13 11.29
CA ALA A 263 9.51 -10.05 10.33
C ALA A 263 8.65 -8.94 10.98
N TYR A 264 7.61 -9.31 11.72
CA TYR A 264 6.77 -8.40 12.47
C TYR A 264 7.55 -7.55 13.48
N TYR A 265 8.45 -8.13 14.28
CA TYR A 265 9.28 -7.36 15.21
C TYR A 265 10.16 -6.33 14.49
N ALA A 266 10.68 -6.68 13.32
CA ALA A 266 11.41 -5.73 12.49
C ALA A 266 10.49 -4.62 11.94
N ARG A 267 9.24 -4.96 11.59
CA ARG A 267 8.22 -3.99 11.16
C ARG A 267 7.88 -2.99 12.25
N VAL A 268 7.67 -3.44 13.49
CA VAL A 268 7.41 -2.57 14.64
C VAL A 268 8.54 -1.55 14.80
N VAL A 269 9.79 -1.99 14.77
CA VAL A 269 10.97 -1.12 14.86
C VAL A 269 11.03 -0.12 13.71
N THR A 270 10.74 -0.56 12.49
CA THR A 270 10.72 0.30 11.29
C THR A 270 9.63 1.37 11.38
N ARG A 271 8.45 0.98 11.83
CA ARG A 271 7.33 1.90 12.04
C ARG A 271 7.61 2.89 13.16
N LEU A 272 8.29 2.47 14.22
CA LEU A 272 8.74 3.34 15.31
C LEU A 272 9.74 4.41 14.80
N TYR A 273 10.69 4.03 13.94
CA TYR A 273 11.59 4.99 13.29
C TYR A 273 10.81 6.06 12.52
N SER A 274 9.83 5.66 11.74
CA SER A 274 8.96 6.58 11.00
C SER A 274 8.11 7.45 11.94
N CYS A 275 7.57 6.87 13.01
CA CYS A 275 6.79 7.60 14.01
C CYS A 275 7.64 8.64 14.75
N MET A 276 8.89 8.32 15.09
CA MET A 276 9.81 9.30 15.67
C MET A 276 10.03 10.50 14.77
N ARG A 277 10.10 10.28 13.45
CA ARG A 277 10.27 11.35 12.45
C ARG A 277 8.99 12.17 12.28
N LEU A 278 7.85 11.52 12.17
CA LEU A 278 6.57 12.15 11.81
C LEU A 278 5.83 12.76 13.00
N TYR A 279 6.19 12.37 14.21
CA TYR A 279 5.53 12.79 15.42
C TYR A 279 6.52 13.24 16.51
N TYR A 280 7.23 12.33 17.19
CA TYR A 280 8.02 12.64 18.38
C TYR A 280 9.09 13.72 18.15
N PHE A 281 9.83 13.65 17.06
CA PHE A 281 10.95 14.56 16.76
C PHE A 281 10.65 15.51 15.61
N HIS A 282 9.40 15.57 15.17
CA HIS A 282 8.99 16.50 14.12
C HIS A 282 9.08 17.95 14.61
N PRO A 283 9.52 18.91 13.77
CA PRO A 283 9.60 20.33 14.16
C PRO A 283 8.27 20.93 14.63
N ASP A 284 7.14 20.50 14.06
CA ASP A 284 5.81 20.98 14.38
C ASP A 284 5.20 20.32 15.62
N ASN A 285 5.91 19.43 16.30
CA ASN A 285 5.48 18.88 17.57
C ASN A 285 5.59 19.97 18.66
N LYS A 286 4.45 20.40 19.20
CA LYS A 286 4.37 21.46 20.22
C LYS A 286 4.79 21.01 21.63
N LYS A 287 4.98 19.72 21.86
CA LYS A 287 5.41 19.18 23.16
C LYS A 287 6.84 19.59 23.48
N THR A 288 7.09 19.85 24.74
CA THR A 288 8.46 20.11 25.24
C THR A 288 9.34 18.85 25.09
N LYS A 289 10.66 19.04 25.13
CA LYS A 289 11.60 17.90 25.09
C LYS A 289 11.40 16.91 26.25
N LYS A 290 10.96 17.39 27.41
CA LYS A 290 10.68 16.56 28.61
C LYS A 290 9.44 15.72 28.38
N GLU A 291 8.33 16.30 27.95
CA GLU A 291 7.08 15.61 27.65
C GLU A 291 7.27 14.58 26.53
N THR A 292 7.93 14.97 25.44
CA THR A 292 8.25 14.05 24.33
C THR A 292 9.08 12.86 24.80
N LYS A 293 10.06 13.10 25.68
CA LYS A 293 10.88 12.02 26.24
C LYS A 293 10.03 11.09 27.11
N GLN A 294 9.21 11.62 28.00
CA GLN A 294 8.34 10.83 28.88
C GLN A 294 7.39 9.95 28.07
N GLU A 295 6.67 10.53 27.10
CA GLU A 295 5.74 9.80 26.25
C GLU A 295 6.43 8.70 25.44
N LEU A 296 7.63 8.98 24.94
CA LEU A 296 8.42 7.99 24.21
C LEU A 296 8.91 6.87 25.13
N ASP A 297 9.32 7.18 26.38
CA ASP A 297 9.69 6.19 27.39
C ASP A 297 8.51 5.28 27.74
N GLU A 298 7.32 5.83 27.90
CA GLU A 298 6.08 5.09 28.12
C GLU A 298 5.78 4.16 26.92
N THR A 299 5.86 4.69 25.68
CA THR A 299 5.64 3.90 24.46
C THR A 299 6.64 2.74 24.37
N LEU A 300 7.92 2.99 24.59
CA LEU A 300 8.96 1.98 24.50
C LEU A 300 8.89 0.92 25.63
N SER A 301 8.16 1.20 26.70
CA SER A 301 8.01 0.28 27.84
C SER A 301 6.84 -0.68 27.68
N ARG A 302 5.91 -0.40 26.76
CA ARG A 302 4.72 -1.23 26.53
C ARG A 302 4.86 -2.13 25.31
N TYR A 303 4.05 -3.17 25.27
CA TYR A 303 3.88 -4.06 24.11
C TYR A 303 3.25 -3.25 22.94
N PRO A 304 3.62 -3.52 21.68
CA PRO A 304 4.61 -4.51 21.23
C PRO A 304 6.06 -3.97 21.16
N TYR A 305 6.31 -2.70 21.50
CA TYR A 305 7.60 -2.05 21.30
C TYR A 305 8.72 -2.65 22.15
N ASN A 306 8.47 -2.85 23.44
CA ASN A 306 9.45 -3.42 24.38
C ASN A 306 9.91 -4.81 23.96
N GLU A 307 8.98 -5.64 23.49
CA GLU A 307 9.27 -7.00 23.05
C GLU A 307 9.97 -7.02 21.69
N SER A 308 9.48 -6.22 20.75
CA SER A 308 10.08 -6.12 19.42
C SER A 308 11.54 -5.65 19.48
N ILE A 309 11.87 -4.67 20.33
CA ILE A 309 13.24 -4.18 20.50
C ILE A 309 14.16 -5.29 21.05
N LYS A 310 13.64 -6.21 21.89
CA LYS A 310 14.39 -7.34 22.42
C LYS A 310 14.56 -8.47 21.40
N LYS A 311 13.46 -8.83 20.70
CA LYS A 311 13.36 -10.01 19.84
C LYS A 311 13.79 -9.79 18.37
N VAL A 312 13.87 -8.53 17.92
CA VAL A 312 14.23 -8.25 16.53
C VAL A 312 15.59 -8.83 16.14
N LYS A 313 15.59 -9.66 15.10
CA LYS A 313 16.81 -10.31 14.57
C LYS A 313 17.54 -9.36 13.62
N ARG A 314 18.88 -9.30 13.72
CA ARG A 314 19.71 -8.36 12.95
C ARG A 314 19.63 -8.56 11.44
N HIS A 315 19.41 -9.79 10.95
CA HIS A 315 19.30 -10.05 9.52
C HIS A 315 18.01 -9.46 8.92
N ASN A 316 16.97 -9.21 9.71
CA ASN A 316 15.74 -8.56 9.27
C ASN A 316 15.81 -7.03 9.27
N LEU A 317 16.97 -6.46 9.50
CA LEU A 317 17.20 -5.03 9.59
C LEU A 317 18.22 -4.55 8.56
N THR A 318 17.94 -3.39 7.95
CA THR A 318 18.93 -2.67 7.15
C THR A 318 20.08 -2.13 8.03
N GLY A 319 21.20 -1.73 7.43
CA GLY A 319 22.33 -1.17 8.17
C GLY A 319 21.95 0.01 9.07
N THR A 320 21.16 0.95 8.54
CA THR A 320 20.66 2.11 9.31
C THR A 320 19.77 1.70 10.48
N GLN A 321 18.92 0.68 10.29
CA GLN A 321 18.04 0.18 11.35
C GLN A 321 18.81 -0.57 12.44
N LYS A 322 19.91 -1.27 12.12
CA LYS A 322 20.79 -1.90 13.11
C LYS A 322 21.38 -0.85 14.07
N ILE A 323 21.84 0.28 13.52
CA ILE A 323 22.34 1.41 14.30
C ILE A 323 21.21 2.03 15.15
N PHE A 324 20.05 2.24 14.53
CA PHE A 324 18.87 2.79 15.22
C PHE A 324 18.45 1.93 16.42
N VAL A 325 18.33 0.61 16.24
CA VAL A 325 17.98 -0.35 17.33
C VAL A 325 19.02 -0.32 18.45
N PHE A 326 20.28 -0.23 18.13
CA PHE A 326 21.34 -0.12 19.14
C PHE A 326 21.10 1.09 20.05
N PHE A 327 20.96 2.29 19.51
CA PHE A 327 20.73 3.49 20.32
C PHE A 327 19.33 3.49 20.99
N LEU A 328 18.35 2.82 20.41
CA LEU A 328 17.01 2.66 20.97
C LEU A 328 17.05 1.83 22.26
N LYS A 329 17.80 0.73 22.30
CA LYS A 329 17.99 -0.12 23.48
C LYS A 329 18.55 0.67 24.67
N TYR A 330 19.46 1.61 24.40
CA TYR A 330 20.09 2.45 25.43
C TYR A 330 19.40 3.81 25.63
N ARG A 331 18.21 4.01 25.03
CA ARG A 331 17.40 5.23 25.14
C ARG A 331 18.19 6.53 24.85
N GLN A 332 19.08 6.48 23.87
CA GLN A 332 19.94 7.61 23.48
C GLN A 332 19.18 8.59 22.56
N TYR A 333 18.20 9.30 23.08
CA TYR A 333 17.23 10.11 22.33
C TYR A 333 17.86 11.26 21.52
N ARG A 334 19.00 11.82 21.97
CA ARG A 334 19.72 12.85 21.20
C ARG A 334 20.28 12.27 19.90
N VAL A 335 20.88 11.08 19.98
CA VAL A 335 21.41 10.37 18.80
C VAL A 335 20.27 9.91 17.90
N LEU A 336 19.20 9.34 18.46
CA LEU A 336 18.03 8.92 17.72
C LEU A 336 17.39 10.09 16.95
N ARG A 337 17.26 11.27 17.56
CA ARG A 337 16.77 12.47 16.89
C ARG A 337 17.65 12.87 15.71
N PHE A 338 18.96 12.80 15.86
CA PHE A 338 19.91 13.07 14.78
C PHE A 338 19.79 12.04 13.64
N LEU A 339 19.75 10.74 13.96
CA LEU A 339 19.59 9.66 12.97
C LEU A 339 18.29 9.78 12.15
N VAL A 340 17.20 10.13 12.82
CA VAL A 340 15.87 10.21 12.20
C VAL A 340 15.74 11.45 11.31
N ASN A 341 16.31 12.59 11.73
CA ASN A 341 16.20 13.87 11.03
C ASN A 341 17.39 14.15 10.08
N GLY A 342 18.52 13.51 10.28
CA GLY A 342 19.75 13.76 9.51
C GLY A 342 19.61 13.52 8.00
N ARG A 343 18.78 12.56 7.58
CA ARG A 343 18.44 12.36 6.16
C ARG A 343 17.71 13.56 5.53
N LEU A 344 16.85 14.24 6.29
CA LEU A 344 16.17 15.45 5.84
C LEU A 344 17.17 16.61 5.65
N TRP A 345 18.14 16.70 6.53
CA TRP A 345 19.20 17.70 6.46
C TRP A 345 20.11 17.49 5.24
N ILE A 346 20.51 16.24 4.98
CA ILE A 346 21.31 15.86 3.79
C ILE A 346 20.52 16.12 2.49
N LYS A 347 19.22 15.82 2.43
CA LYS A 347 18.37 16.14 1.28
C LYS A 347 18.24 17.65 1.06
N LYS A 348 18.09 18.45 2.13
CA LYS A 348 18.07 19.91 2.04
C LYS A 348 19.40 20.48 1.49
N ILE A 349 20.54 19.97 1.96
CA ILE A 349 21.87 20.40 1.47
C ILE A 349 22.09 19.98 0.01
N LYS A 350 21.71 18.75 -0.37
CA LYS A 350 21.80 18.30 -1.77
C LYS A 350 20.84 19.05 -2.69
N GLY A 351 19.62 19.34 -2.24
CA GLY A 351 18.65 20.16 -2.98
C GLY A 351 19.05 21.63 -3.11
N ALA A 352 19.78 22.16 -2.13
CA ALA A 352 20.34 23.52 -2.21
C ALA A 352 21.57 23.60 -3.15
N ARG A 353 22.33 22.49 -3.32
CA ARG A 353 23.46 22.42 -4.27
C ARG A 353 23.04 22.19 -5.73
N LEU A 354 21.81 21.80 -5.99
CA LEU A 354 21.24 21.67 -7.34
C LEU A 354 20.52 22.93 -7.84
N LYS A 355 20.54 24.00 -7.03
CA LYS A 355 19.94 25.32 -7.35
C LYS A 355 20.98 26.44 -7.50
N VAL A 356 22.27 26.10 -7.66
CA VAL A 356 23.33 27.06 -8.00
C VAL A 356 23.93 26.69 -9.36
#